data_9597ddbde42fba94506ba5d4d4331798
#
_entry.id   9597ddbde42fba94506ba5d4d4331798
#
_cell.length_a   1.000
_cell.length_b   1.000
_cell.length_c   1.000
_cell.angle_alpha   90.00
_cell.angle_beta   90.00
_cell.angle_gamma   90.00
#
_symmetry.space_group_name_H-M   'P 1'
#
loop_
_entity.id
_entity.type
_entity.pdbx_description
1 polymer ?
#
loop_
_entity_poly.entity_id
_entity_poly.type
_entity_poly.pdbx_seq_one_letter_code
_entity_poly.pdbx_strand_id
1 'polypeptide(L)'
;MQNYSVMHWSSLLRKGKEVLNVAKPIVPNLKRQSQQLSRVQISTMAVKENLMVAGGFQGELICKYINQPGVAFSTKVTTDDNAITNAVDVYLNPSGAMRVMATNNDAQIRVFNAETFSTFNRFSFDRSVNLSASLQMLANTSVSPDGKLLAVLGDSTDCLIADAQSGKVTGTLEGHLDYSFASSWHPDWNILATGNQDTTCRLWDVRKPSQSLAVLKGRMGAIRALKFTSDGRFLAMAEPADFVHVFDTKSGYVKCQEIDFFGEVAGISFSPDTESLFVGVVDRTYGSLLEFNRRRHN
;
A
#
# COMPACT_ATOMS: atom_id res chain seq x y z
N MET A 1 15.75 -12.08 21.45
CA MET A 1 15.16 -12.00 20.10
C MET A 1 13.68 -12.22 20.25
N GLN A 2 12.86 -11.23 19.89
CA GLN A 2 11.42 -11.47 19.78
C GLN A 2 11.17 -12.10 18.41
N ASN A 3 10.91 -13.39 18.38
CA ASN A 3 10.64 -14.11 17.15
C ASN A 3 9.13 -14.19 16.93
N TYR A 4 8.67 -14.02 15.69
CA TYR A 4 7.34 -14.45 15.31
C TYR A 4 7.33 -15.96 15.15
N SER A 5 6.32 -16.63 15.68
CA SER A 5 6.14 -18.09 15.49
C SER A 5 4.99 -18.36 14.55
N VAL A 6 5.17 -19.35 13.68
CA VAL A 6 4.13 -19.78 12.75
C VAL A 6 2.98 -20.43 13.52
N MET A 7 1.75 -19.93 13.32
CA MET A 7 0.55 -20.69 13.59
C MET A 7 -0.06 -21.14 12.26
N HIS A 8 -0.11 -22.44 12.03
CA HIS A 8 -0.81 -23.01 10.88
C HIS A 8 -2.32 -22.85 11.07
N TRP A 9 -2.97 -22.12 10.17
CA TRP A 9 -4.42 -22.02 10.07
C TRP A 9 -5.06 -23.25 9.39
N SER A 10 -4.46 -24.44 9.48
CA SER A 10 -4.87 -25.60 8.69
C SER A 10 -6.07 -26.40 9.22
N SER A 11 -6.66 -26.08 10.37
CA SER A 11 -7.71 -26.99 10.88
C SER A 11 -8.86 -26.38 11.67
N LEU A 12 -8.86 -25.14 11.99
CA LEU A 12 -10.05 -24.49 12.53
C LEU A 12 -10.74 -23.74 11.40
N LEU A 13 -11.75 -24.38 10.80
CA LEU A 13 -12.76 -23.82 9.91
C LEU A 13 -13.46 -22.61 10.58
N ARG A 14 -12.76 -21.50 10.76
CA ARG A 14 -13.39 -20.21 10.87
C ARG A 14 -13.94 -19.91 9.47
N LYS A 15 -15.22 -20.16 9.26
CA LYS A 15 -15.90 -19.72 8.06
C LYS A 15 -15.70 -18.23 7.94
N GLY A 16 -14.81 -17.81 7.04
CA GLY A 16 -14.62 -16.41 6.71
C GLY A 16 -15.97 -15.86 6.24
N LYS A 17 -16.35 -14.68 6.70
CA LYS A 17 -17.51 -13.99 6.18
C LYS A 17 -17.13 -13.34 4.86
N GLU A 18 -17.83 -13.67 3.77
CA GLU A 18 -17.68 -12.98 2.49
C GLU A 18 -18.03 -11.49 2.69
N VAL A 19 -17.04 -10.63 2.49
CA VAL A 19 -17.21 -9.17 2.57
C VAL A 19 -17.61 -8.59 1.23
N LEU A 20 -16.99 -9.06 0.16
CA LEU A 20 -17.22 -8.60 -1.21
C LEU A 20 -16.99 -9.76 -2.19
N ASN A 21 -17.93 -9.94 -3.13
CA ASN A 21 -17.78 -10.90 -4.22
C ASN A 21 -17.66 -10.17 -5.56
N VAL A 22 -16.43 -10.04 -6.03
CA VAL A 22 -16.11 -9.30 -7.27
C VAL A 22 -16.40 -10.09 -8.56
N ALA A 23 -16.69 -11.39 -8.46
CA ALA A 23 -17.11 -12.22 -9.59
C ALA A 23 -18.56 -11.96 -10.00
N LYS A 24 -19.35 -11.38 -9.09
CA LYS A 24 -20.75 -10.98 -9.33
C LYS A 24 -20.83 -9.52 -9.77
N PRO A 25 -21.91 -9.11 -10.45
CA PRO A 25 -22.14 -7.70 -10.74
C PRO A 25 -22.17 -6.86 -9.47
N ILE A 26 -21.42 -5.79 -9.47
CA ILE A 26 -21.33 -4.83 -8.36
C ILE A 26 -22.29 -3.69 -8.65
N VAL A 27 -23.37 -3.61 -7.88
CA VAL A 27 -24.36 -2.54 -7.96
C VAL A 27 -24.22 -1.64 -6.75
N PRO A 28 -23.80 -0.38 -6.94
CA PRO A 28 -23.59 0.54 -5.84
C PRO A 28 -24.90 1.05 -5.25
N ASN A 29 -24.90 1.30 -3.95
CA ASN A 29 -26.05 1.89 -3.23
C ASN A 29 -26.24 3.37 -3.60
N LEU A 30 -25.14 4.10 -3.82
CA LEU A 30 -25.17 5.49 -4.26
C LEU A 30 -25.28 5.57 -5.78
N LYS A 31 -26.34 6.19 -6.30
CA LYS A 31 -26.58 6.32 -7.74
C LYS A 31 -25.85 7.49 -8.40
N ARG A 32 -25.46 8.54 -7.64
CA ARG A 32 -24.76 9.71 -8.18
C ARG A 32 -23.29 9.37 -8.42
N GLN A 33 -22.81 9.56 -9.63
CA GLN A 33 -21.42 9.29 -10.07
C GLN A 33 -20.98 7.82 -9.90
N SER A 34 -21.88 6.94 -9.51
CA SER A 34 -21.60 5.52 -9.36
C SER A 34 -21.90 4.77 -10.65
N GLN A 35 -21.08 3.77 -10.93
CA GLN A 35 -21.20 2.90 -12.10
C GLN A 35 -21.34 1.44 -11.67
N GLN A 36 -22.20 0.69 -12.32
CA GLN A 36 -22.23 -0.76 -12.16
C GLN A 36 -20.98 -1.36 -12.79
N LEU A 37 -20.31 -2.24 -12.04
CA LEU A 37 -19.14 -2.98 -12.49
C LEU A 37 -19.44 -4.47 -12.53
N SER A 38 -18.75 -5.21 -13.39
CA SER A 38 -18.88 -6.66 -13.48
C SER A 38 -17.53 -7.33 -13.67
N ARG A 39 -17.30 -8.43 -12.95
CA ARG A 39 -16.07 -9.25 -13.03
C ARG A 39 -14.80 -8.44 -12.83
N VAL A 40 -14.72 -7.70 -11.72
CA VAL A 40 -13.57 -6.90 -11.39
C VAL A 40 -12.43 -7.80 -10.90
N GLN A 41 -11.27 -7.66 -11.51
CA GLN A 41 -10.04 -8.24 -11.01
C GLN A 41 -9.35 -7.19 -10.11
N ILE A 42 -9.18 -7.50 -8.83
CA ILE A 42 -8.60 -6.58 -7.86
C ILE A 42 -7.08 -6.52 -8.04
N SER A 43 -6.53 -5.32 -8.13
CA SER A 43 -5.11 -5.03 -8.20
C SER A 43 -4.54 -4.54 -6.86
N THR A 44 -5.33 -3.81 -6.09
CA THR A 44 -4.91 -3.19 -4.84
C THR A 44 -6.08 -3.02 -3.87
N MET A 45 -5.79 -2.96 -2.58
CA MET A 45 -6.81 -2.78 -1.54
C MET A 45 -6.26 -2.05 -0.32
N ALA A 46 -7.08 -1.19 0.26
CA ALA A 46 -6.82 -0.56 1.54
C ALA A 46 -8.05 -0.63 2.45
N VAL A 47 -7.81 -0.71 3.75
CA VAL A 47 -8.86 -0.69 4.78
C VAL A 47 -8.43 0.28 5.87
N LYS A 48 -9.33 1.18 6.24
CA LYS A 48 -9.17 2.04 7.40
C LYS A 48 -10.50 2.15 8.14
N GLU A 49 -10.47 1.91 9.44
CA GLU A 49 -11.68 1.83 10.27
C GLU A 49 -12.70 0.83 9.68
N ASN A 50 -13.83 1.32 9.20
CA ASN A 50 -14.90 0.52 8.63
C ASN A 50 -15.00 0.63 7.10
N LEU A 51 -14.14 1.42 6.46
CA LEU A 51 -14.14 1.62 5.02
C LEU A 51 -13.07 0.75 4.34
N MET A 52 -13.52 -0.14 3.45
CA MET A 52 -12.69 -0.89 2.53
C MET A 52 -12.74 -0.22 1.15
N VAL A 53 -11.59 -0.03 0.55
CA VAL A 53 -11.43 0.49 -0.82
C VAL A 53 -10.61 -0.51 -1.62
N ALA A 54 -11.07 -0.85 -2.81
CA ALA A 54 -10.36 -1.75 -3.72
C ALA A 54 -10.24 -1.10 -5.10
N GLY A 55 -9.08 -1.23 -5.70
CA GLY A 55 -8.79 -0.87 -7.09
C GLY A 55 -8.73 -2.08 -8.00
N GLY A 56 -8.99 -1.90 -9.30
CA GLY A 56 -8.98 -2.98 -10.28
C GLY A 56 -8.05 -2.72 -11.45
N PHE A 57 -7.88 -3.77 -12.27
CA PHE A 57 -6.98 -3.76 -13.43
C PHE A 57 -7.44 -2.91 -14.60
N GLN A 58 -8.70 -2.45 -14.62
CA GLN A 58 -9.26 -1.59 -15.66
C GLN A 58 -9.68 -0.22 -15.12
N GLY A 59 -8.96 0.28 -14.10
CA GLY A 59 -9.24 1.56 -13.48
C GLY A 59 -10.47 1.56 -12.58
N GLU A 60 -10.93 0.40 -12.14
CA GLU A 60 -12.06 0.33 -11.22
C GLU A 60 -11.69 0.82 -9.83
N LEU A 61 -12.64 1.43 -9.16
CA LEU A 61 -12.61 1.81 -7.75
C LEU A 61 -13.91 1.36 -7.09
N ILE A 62 -13.79 0.60 -6.01
CA ILE A 62 -14.90 0.05 -5.24
C ILE A 62 -14.74 0.47 -3.80
N CYS A 63 -15.75 1.09 -3.22
CA CYS A 63 -15.78 1.49 -1.83
C CYS A 63 -16.94 0.82 -1.09
N LYS A 64 -16.65 0.17 0.02
CA LYS A 64 -17.62 -0.59 0.82
C LYS A 64 -17.37 -0.37 2.31
N TYR A 65 -18.45 -0.07 3.03
CA TYR A 65 -18.44 -0.16 4.49
C TYR A 65 -18.58 -1.63 4.92
N ILE A 66 -17.62 -2.12 5.71
CA ILE A 66 -17.51 -3.55 6.07
C ILE A 66 -18.75 -4.03 6.84
N ASN A 67 -19.30 -3.19 7.72
CA ASN A 67 -20.46 -3.48 8.55
C ASN A 67 -21.82 -3.24 7.86
N GLN A 68 -21.81 -2.76 6.60
CA GLN A 68 -23.03 -2.48 5.85
C GLN A 68 -23.20 -3.45 4.69
N PRO A 69 -24.44 -3.83 4.33
CA PRO A 69 -24.69 -4.65 3.15
C PRO A 69 -24.46 -3.85 1.86
N GLY A 70 -24.09 -4.55 0.80
CA GLY A 70 -23.88 -3.97 -0.53
C GLY A 70 -22.58 -3.17 -0.65
N VAL A 71 -22.41 -2.47 -1.76
CA VAL A 71 -21.30 -1.59 -2.08
C VAL A 71 -21.75 -0.14 -1.99
N ALA A 72 -21.03 0.69 -1.26
CA ALA A 72 -21.40 2.09 -1.09
C ALA A 72 -21.21 2.87 -2.40
N PHE A 73 -20.07 2.66 -3.07
CA PHE A 73 -19.71 3.36 -4.30
C PHE A 73 -18.85 2.45 -5.19
N SER A 74 -19.05 2.54 -6.50
CA SER A 74 -18.16 1.94 -7.50
C SER A 74 -18.16 2.77 -8.77
N THR A 75 -16.98 2.87 -9.41
CA THR A 75 -16.80 3.60 -10.67
C THR A 75 -15.54 3.11 -11.39
N LYS A 76 -15.41 3.48 -12.68
CA LYS A 76 -14.10 3.56 -13.32
C LYS A 76 -13.57 4.98 -13.15
N VAL A 77 -12.34 5.11 -12.63
CA VAL A 77 -11.72 6.43 -12.38
C VAL A 77 -11.08 7.03 -13.62
N THR A 78 -10.97 6.22 -14.68
CA THR A 78 -10.44 6.59 -15.99
C THR A 78 -11.26 5.90 -17.08
N THR A 79 -11.22 6.46 -18.28
CA THR A 79 -11.83 5.86 -19.49
C THR A 79 -10.84 4.96 -20.25
N ASP A 80 -9.58 4.96 -19.86
CA ASP A 80 -8.57 4.07 -20.41
C ASP A 80 -8.61 2.72 -19.68
N ASP A 81 -9.03 1.69 -20.39
CA ASP A 81 -9.13 0.32 -19.85
C ASP A 81 -7.75 -0.30 -19.53
N ASN A 82 -6.66 0.30 -19.96
CA ASN A 82 -5.29 -0.12 -19.60
C ASN A 82 -4.75 0.62 -18.36
N ALA A 83 -5.48 1.59 -17.83
CA ALA A 83 -5.05 2.35 -16.67
C ALA A 83 -5.34 1.62 -15.36
N ILE A 84 -4.55 0.63 -15.05
CA ILE A 84 -4.63 -0.14 -13.80
C ILE A 84 -4.64 0.82 -12.59
N THR A 85 -5.51 0.56 -11.62
CA THR A 85 -5.42 1.19 -10.30
C THR A 85 -4.32 0.51 -9.50
N ASN A 86 -3.14 1.12 -9.45
CA ASN A 86 -1.94 0.52 -8.85
C ASN A 86 -1.90 0.62 -7.34
N ALA A 87 -2.41 1.73 -6.79
CA ALA A 87 -2.48 1.93 -5.37
C ALA A 87 -3.79 2.61 -4.96
N VAL A 88 -4.30 2.22 -3.81
CA VAL A 88 -5.37 2.93 -3.10
C VAL A 88 -4.94 3.17 -1.67
N ASP A 89 -5.34 4.30 -1.11
CA ASP A 89 -5.12 4.63 0.30
C ASP A 89 -6.36 5.29 0.90
N VAL A 90 -6.56 5.10 2.20
CA VAL A 90 -7.61 5.75 2.97
C VAL A 90 -6.95 6.48 4.14
N TYR A 91 -7.06 7.80 4.17
CA TYR A 91 -6.36 8.62 5.15
C TYR A 91 -7.24 9.72 5.73
N LEU A 92 -6.83 10.23 6.88
CA LEU A 92 -7.38 11.46 7.46
C LEU A 92 -6.51 12.64 7.03
N ASN A 93 -7.13 13.67 6.46
CA ASN A 93 -6.40 14.90 6.19
C ASN A 93 -6.16 15.68 7.50
N PRO A 94 -5.36 16.75 7.50
CA PRO A 94 -5.09 17.53 8.71
C PRO A 94 -6.31 18.13 9.41
N SER A 95 -7.45 18.26 8.71
CA SER A 95 -8.71 18.69 9.33
C SER A 95 -9.55 17.54 9.92
N GLY A 96 -9.03 16.31 9.90
CA GLY A 96 -9.72 15.11 10.38
C GLY A 96 -10.75 14.53 9.41
N ALA A 97 -10.88 15.06 8.20
CA ALA A 97 -11.80 14.51 7.21
C ALA A 97 -11.17 13.30 6.49
N MET A 98 -11.94 12.22 6.38
CA MET A 98 -11.51 11.01 5.69
C MET A 98 -11.51 11.21 4.17
N ARG A 99 -10.43 10.74 3.52
CA ARG A 99 -10.22 10.80 2.08
C ARG A 99 -9.87 9.42 1.55
N VAL A 100 -10.27 9.17 0.31
CA VAL A 100 -9.87 8.01 -0.48
C VAL A 100 -8.97 8.49 -1.60
N MET A 101 -7.83 7.87 -1.79
CA MET A 101 -6.89 8.15 -2.86
C MET A 101 -6.80 6.94 -3.78
N ALA A 102 -6.78 7.19 -5.08
CA ALA A 102 -6.54 6.17 -6.10
C ALA A 102 -5.48 6.67 -7.09
N THR A 103 -4.54 5.81 -7.38
CA THR A 103 -3.38 6.07 -8.27
C THR A 103 -3.41 5.10 -9.43
N ASN A 104 -3.26 5.61 -10.63
CA ASN A 104 -3.36 4.83 -11.86
C ASN A 104 -2.10 4.96 -12.73
N ASN A 105 -1.97 4.07 -13.72
CA ASN A 105 -0.90 4.07 -14.73
C ASN A 105 -0.85 5.36 -15.57
N ASP A 106 -1.89 6.18 -15.55
CA ASP A 106 -1.97 7.43 -16.29
C ASP A 106 -1.24 8.61 -15.63
N ALA A 107 -0.32 8.33 -14.71
CA ALA A 107 0.43 9.30 -13.92
C ALA A 107 -0.44 10.27 -13.10
N GLN A 108 -1.68 9.88 -12.80
CA GLN A 108 -2.61 10.70 -12.04
C GLN A 108 -2.97 10.07 -10.70
N ILE A 109 -3.09 10.94 -9.73
CA ILE A 109 -3.64 10.63 -8.42
C ILE A 109 -4.99 11.33 -8.29
N ARG A 110 -6.01 10.57 -7.91
CA ARG A 110 -7.37 11.06 -7.71
C ARG A 110 -7.74 10.93 -6.25
N VAL A 111 -8.21 12.03 -5.66
CA VAL A 111 -8.63 12.09 -4.27
C VAL A 111 -10.14 12.30 -4.21
N PHE A 112 -10.81 11.48 -3.41
CA PHE A 112 -12.24 11.51 -3.21
C PHE A 112 -12.58 11.84 -1.75
N ASN A 113 -13.69 12.50 -1.52
CA ASN A 113 -14.30 12.58 -0.20
C ASN A 113 -14.85 11.21 0.19
N ALA A 114 -14.49 10.67 1.35
CA ALA A 114 -14.88 9.32 1.74
C ALA A 114 -16.37 9.18 2.15
N GLU A 115 -17.06 10.28 2.44
CA GLU A 115 -18.49 10.28 2.80
C GLU A 115 -19.39 10.35 1.56
N THR A 116 -19.04 11.23 0.62
CA THR A 116 -19.86 11.53 -0.57
C THR A 116 -19.35 10.80 -1.82
N PHE A 117 -18.11 10.31 -1.81
CA PHE A 117 -17.36 9.75 -2.93
C PHE A 117 -17.26 10.70 -4.14
N SER A 118 -17.50 11.98 -3.94
CA SER A 118 -17.23 13.00 -4.95
C SER A 118 -15.73 13.25 -5.09
N THR A 119 -15.28 13.54 -6.30
CA THR A 119 -13.90 13.94 -6.57
C THR A 119 -13.58 15.21 -5.79
N PHE A 120 -12.56 15.13 -4.94
CA PHE A 120 -12.08 16.26 -4.13
C PHE A 120 -10.93 16.98 -4.84
N ASN A 121 -9.96 16.20 -5.36
CA ASN A 121 -8.81 16.75 -6.05
C ASN A 121 -8.22 15.74 -7.06
N ARG A 122 -7.37 16.26 -7.95
CA ARG A 122 -6.62 15.46 -8.93
C ARG A 122 -5.24 16.07 -9.11
N PHE A 123 -4.21 15.24 -9.02
CA PHE A 123 -2.81 15.62 -9.24
C PHE A 123 -2.26 14.87 -10.45
N SER A 124 -1.46 15.55 -11.27
CA SER A 124 -0.72 14.95 -12.36
C SER A 124 0.78 15.11 -12.10
N PHE A 125 1.53 14.04 -12.29
CA PHE A 125 2.99 13.99 -12.11
C PHE A 125 3.71 13.69 -13.43
N ASP A 126 3.06 13.98 -14.57
CA ASP A 126 3.63 13.81 -15.88
C ASP A 126 4.71 14.86 -16.22
N ARG A 127 5.37 14.67 -17.37
CA ARG A 127 6.52 15.45 -17.86
C ARG A 127 6.29 16.96 -18.04
N SER A 128 5.12 17.49 -17.84
CA SER A 128 4.78 18.85 -18.26
C SER A 128 5.33 19.96 -17.37
N VAL A 129 5.96 19.61 -16.25
CA VAL A 129 6.50 20.57 -15.28
C VAL A 129 7.95 20.23 -14.97
N ASN A 130 8.92 20.88 -15.59
CA ASN A 130 10.36 21.04 -15.27
C ASN A 130 10.95 20.22 -14.09
N LEU A 131 10.53 18.98 -13.91
CA LEU A 131 11.11 18.04 -12.96
C LEU A 131 12.15 17.17 -13.68
N SER A 132 13.31 17.02 -13.07
CA SER A 132 14.36 16.11 -13.52
C SER A 132 13.90 14.63 -13.51
N ALA A 133 12.91 14.31 -12.70
CA ALA A 133 12.24 13.01 -12.63
C ALA A 133 10.80 13.13 -13.14
N SER A 134 10.56 12.69 -14.36
CA SER A 134 9.21 12.58 -14.92
C SER A 134 8.71 11.16 -14.76
N LEU A 135 7.58 10.99 -14.06
CA LEU A 135 6.90 9.72 -13.95
C LEU A 135 5.92 9.55 -15.11
N GLN A 136 6.08 8.49 -15.91
CA GLN A 136 5.10 8.13 -16.94
C GLN A 136 4.02 7.23 -16.36
N MET A 137 4.36 6.47 -15.30
CA MET A 137 3.48 5.54 -14.63
C MET A 137 3.69 5.62 -13.13
N LEU A 138 2.61 5.74 -12.37
CA LEU A 138 2.67 5.67 -10.91
C LEU A 138 2.45 4.23 -10.46
N ALA A 139 3.42 3.67 -9.75
CA ALA A 139 3.36 2.30 -9.23
C ALA A 139 2.77 2.24 -7.82
N ASN A 140 3.10 3.22 -6.98
CA ASN A 140 2.62 3.27 -5.60
C ASN A 140 2.53 4.71 -5.09
N THR A 141 1.56 4.96 -4.23
CA THR A 141 1.45 6.21 -3.47
C THR A 141 0.97 5.92 -2.07
N SER A 142 1.44 6.68 -1.10
CA SER A 142 0.98 6.59 0.28
C SER A 142 1.01 7.95 0.97
N VAL A 143 0.06 8.18 1.85
CA VAL A 143 -0.04 9.43 2.61
C VAL A 143 0.59 9.25 3.99
N SER A 144 1.33 10.26 4.46
CA SER A 144 1.90 10.27 5.81
C SER A 144 0.81 10.17 6.88
N PRO A 145 1.09 9.58 8.05
CA PRO A 145 0.09 9.39 9.12
C PRO A 145 -0.58 10.69 9.58
N ASP A 146 0.10 11.84 9.47
CA ASP A 146 -0.46 13.17 9.79
C ASP A 146 -1.27 13.81 8.64
N GLY A 147 -1.37 13.11 7.49
CA GLY A 147 -2.15 13.54 6.33
C GLY A 147 -1.57 14.70 5.53
N LYS A 148 -0.30 15.10 5.76
CA LYS A 148 0.30 16.28 5.13
C LYS A 148 1.16 15.97 3.92
N LEU A 149 1.88 14.86 3.94
CA LEU A 149 2.82 14.49 2.89
C LEU A 149 2.31 13.29 2.09
N LEU A 150 2.69 13.26 0.84
CA LEU A 150 2.41 12.21 -0.11
C LEU A 150 3.73 11.68 -0.66
N ALA A 151 3.97 10.40 -0.51
CA ALA A 151 5.03 9.70 -1.23
C ALA A 151 4.51 9.24 -2.59
N VAL A 152 5.23 9.55 -3.66
CA VAL A 152 4.86 9.22 -5.05
C VAL A 152 5.99 8.44 -5.68
N LEU A 153 5.72 7.21 -6.07
CA LEU A 153 6.67 6.25 -6.61
C LEU A 153 6.17 5.73 -7.96
N GLY A 154 7.10 5.42 -8.85
CA GLY A 154 6.75 4.94 -10.17
C GLY A 154 7.95 4.44 -10.98
N ASP A 155 7.89 4.66 -12.29
CA ASP A 155 8.89 4.26 -13.28
C ASP A 155 10.11 5.19 -13.34
N SER A 156 10.57 5.65 -12.18
CA SER A 156 11.78 6.43 -11.99
C SER A 156 12.62 5.84 -10.87
N THR A 157 13.93 6.09 -10.94
CA THR A 157 14.85 5.83 -9.81
C THR A 157 14.56 6.72 -8.61
N ASP A 158 13.97 7.90 -8.87
CA ASP A 158 13.66 8.88 -7.84
C ASP A 158 12.26 8.69 -7.30
N CYS A 159 12.08 8.87 -6.00
CA CYS A 159 10.79 8.95 -5.36
C CYS A 159 10.48 10.41 -4.99
N LEU A 160 9.26 10.85 -5.18
CA LEU A 160 8.87 12.22 -4.91
C LEU A 160 8.14 12.32 -3.56
N ILE A 161 8.39 13.40 -2.85
CA ILE A 161 7.59 13.84 -1.70
C ILE A 161 6.82 15.06 -2.12
N ALA A 162 5.51 15.02 -1.96
CA ALA A 162 4.61 16.12 -2.30
C ALA A 162 3.72 16.49 -1.11
N ASP A 163 3.20 17.70 -1.14
CA ASP A 163 2.13 18.13 -0.24
C ASP A 163 0.82 17.42 -0.61
N ALA A 164 0.20 16.74 0.34
CA ALA A 164 -0.97 15.89 0.09
C ALA A 164 -2.25 16.68 -0.24
N GLN A 165 -2.28 17.98 0.00
CA GLN A 165 -3.42 18.83 -0.30
C GLN A 165 -3.31 19.48 -1.69
N SER A 166 -2.14 19.96 -2.05
CA SER A 166 -1.90 20.70 -3.30
C SER A 166 -1.28 19.84 -4.42
N GLY A 167 -0.69 18.69 -4.09
CA GLY A 167 0.11 17.88 -5.03
C GLY A 167 1.46 18.49 -5.38
N LYS A 168 1.84 19.63 -4.76
CA LYS A 168 3.12 20.29 -5.04
C LYS A 168 4.28 19.45 -4.51
N VAL A 169 5.24 19.12 -5.37
CA VAL A 169 6.47 18.42 -4.98
C VAL A 169 7.30 19.32 -4.06
N THR A 170 7.69 18.78 -2.91
CA THR A 170 8.45 19.44 -1.86
C THR A 170 9.83 18.84 -1.66
N GLY A 171 10.08 17.63 -2.18
CA GLY A 171 11.36 16.95 -2.09
C GLY A 171 11.48 15.80 -3.05
N THR A 172 12.71 15.39 -3.33
CA THR A 172 13.06 14.23 -4.13
C THR A 172 13.98 13.34 -3.32
N LEU A 173 13.74 12.02 -3.35
CA LEU A 173 14.55 10.99 -2.70
C LEU A 173 15.36 10.30 -3.79
N GLU A 174 16.66 10.62 -3.86
CA GLU A 174 17.56 10.12 -4.87
C GLU A 174 18.45 8.99 -4.32
N GLY A 175 18.66 7.93 -5.10
CA GLY A 175 19.61 6.88 -4.73
C GLY A 175 19.21 5.46 -5.06
N HIS A 176 17.94 5.16 -5.31
CA HIS A 176 17.55 3.90 -5.90
C HIS A 176 18.11 3.76 -7.33
N LEU A 177 18.28 2.52 -7.79
CA LEU A 177 18.89 2.24 -9.09
C LEU A 177 17.86 1.81 -10.16
N ASP A 178 16.60 1.62 -9.75
CA ASP A 178 15.52 1.11 -10.62
C ASP A 178 14.17 1.65 -10.09
N TYR A 179 13.05 1.12 -10.62
CA TYR A 179 11.69 1.52 -10.28
C TYR A 179 11.27 1.13 -8.87
N SER A 180 10.50 2.00 -8.24
CA SER A 180 10.00 1.78 -6.88
C SER A 180 8.54 1.33 -6.87
N PHE A 181 8.22 0.29 -6.08
CA PHE A 181 6.91 -0.36 -6.05
C PHE A 181 6.18 -0.29 -4.72
N ALA A 182 6.88 -0.04 -3.64
CA ALA A 182 6.29 -0.06 -2.31
C ALA A 182 6.76 1.11 -1.47
N SER A 183 5.87 1.64 -0.65
CA SER A 183 6.19 2.62 0.37
C SER A 183 5.46 2.34 1.67
N SER A 184 6.07 2.72 2.78
CA SER A 184 5.43 2.67 4.10
C SER A 184 5.97 3.78 4.98
N TRP A 185 5.08 4.55 5.57
CA TRP A 185 5.42 5.57 6.54
C TRP A 185 5.56 4.96 7.94
N HIS A 186 6.61 5.37 8.66
CA HIS A 186 6.69 5.12 10.08
C HIS A 186 5.62 5.96 10.82
N PRO A 187 5.02 5.46 11.92
CA PRO A 187 3.95 6.18 12.63
C PRO A 187 4.33 7.57 13.14
N ASP A 188 5.62 7.88 13.29
CA ASP A 188 6.11 9.21 13.66
C ASP A 188 6.15 10.21 12.50
N TRP A 189 5.68 9.81 11.28
CA TRP A 189 5.62 10.56 10.03
C TRP A 189 6.94 11.16 9.50
N ASN A 190 8.06 10.99 10.22
CA ASN A 190 9.36 11.52 9.80
C ASN A 190 10.14 10.55 8.92
N ILE A 191 9.89 9.24 9.07
CA ILE A 191 10.59 8.19 8.35
C ILE A 191 9.67 7.57 7.30
N LEU A 192 10.19 7.49 6.08
CA LEU A 192 9.58 6.77 4.97
C LEU A 192 10.49 5.61 4.57
N ALA A 193 9.90 4.44 4.36
CA ALA A 193 10.54 3.29 3.72
C ALA A 193 10.08 3.21 2.26
N THR A 194 10.99 3.00 1.32
CA THR A 194 10.71 2.77 -0.10
C THR A 194 11.32 1.46 -0.56
N GLY A 195 10.54 0.64 -1.27
CA GLY A 195 10.95 -0.65 -1.82
C GLY A 195 11.06 -0.61 -3.33
N ASN A 196 12.14 -1.20 -3.87
CA ASN A 196 12.54 -1.00 -5.23
C ASN A 196 12.88 -2.30 -5.95
N GLN A 197 12.89 -2.25 -7.28
CA GLN A 197 13.33 -3.33 -8.16
C GLN A 197 14.82 -3.66 -7.98
N ASP A 198 15.63 -2.71 -7.50
CA ASP A 198 17.06 -2.88 -7.19
C ASP A 198 17.34 -3.82 -6.00
N THR A 199 16.31 -4.56 -5.54
CA THR A 199 16.34 -5.49 -4.40
C THR A 199 16.57 -4.84 -3.05
N THR A 200 16.49 -3.51 -2.96
CA THR A 200 16.70 -2.78 -1.72
C THR A 200 15.44 -2.10 -1.20
N CYS A 201 15.39 -1.96 0.12
CA CYS A 201 14.51 -1.00 0.78
C CYS A 201 15.39 0.11 1.37
N ARG A 202 15.06 1.36 1.06
CA ARG A 202 15.74 2.53 1.62
C ARG A 202 14.85 3.22 2.64
N LEU A 203 15.49 3.71 3.69
CA LEU A 203 14.84 4.49 4.74
C LEU A 203 15.26 5.95 4.64
N TRP A 204 14.31 6.85 4.73
CA TRP A 204 14.51 8.28 4.51
C TRP A 204 13.96 9.09 5.68
N ASP A 205 14.73 10.05 6.18
CA ASP A 205 14.19 11.15 6.97
C ASP A 205 13.67 12.23 5.99
N VAL A 206 12.35 12.36 5.88
CA VAL A 206 11.73 13.27 4.90
C VAL A 206 12.01 14.75 5.16
N ARG A 207 12.53 15.09 6.35
CA ARG A 207 13.02 16.43 6.67
C ARG A 207 14.42 16.70 6.10
N LYS A 208 15.16 15.63 5.74
CA LYS A 208 16.51 15.66 5.15
C LYS A 208 16.58 14.64 4.00
N PRO A 209 15.88 14.89 2.88
CA PRO A 209 15.70 13.90 1.83
C PRO A 209 16.95 13.60 0.98
N SER A 210 18.02 14.36 1.15
CA SER A 210 19.23 14.28 0.32
C SER A 210 20.02 12.98 0.46
N GLN A 211 19.78 12.21 1.53
CA GLN A 211 20.50 10.96 1.79
C GLN A 211 19.62 9.98 2.54
N SER A 212 19.67 8.71 2.13
CA SER A 212 18.99 7.64 2.88
C SER A 212 19.67 7.38 4.22
N LEU A 213 18.88 7.16 5.26
CA LEU A 213 19.33 6.79 6.60
C LEU A 213 19.93 5.38 6.64
N ALA A 214 19.33 4.46 5.90
CA ALA A 214 19.76 3.07 5.81
C ALA A 214 19.32 2.45 4.48
N VAL A 215 20.06 1.42 4.07
CA VAL A 215 19.74 0.58 2.92
C VAL A 215 19.62 -0.86 3.40
N LEU A 216 18.43 -1.40 3.37
CA LEU A 216 18.12 -2.78 3.72
C LEU A 216 18.12 -3.61 2.44
N LYS A 217 18.83 -4.73 2.43
CA LYS A 217 18.95 -5.57 1.25
C LYS A 217 18.02 -6.77 1.35
N GLY A 218 17.28 -7.03 0.27
CA GLY A 218 16.61 -8.29 0.05
C GLY A 218 17.57 -9.38 -0.40
N ARG A 219 17.05 -10.56 -0.65
CA ARG A 219 17.81 -11.72 -1.13
C ARG A 219 17.95 -11.76 -2.64
N MET A 220 16.84 -11.69 -3.36
CA MET A 220 16.84 -11.94 -4.80
C MET A 220 15.83 -11.08 -5.57
N GLY A 221 14.76 -10.64 -4.94
CA GLY A 221 13.61 -10.05 -5.61
C GLY A 221 13.45 -8.55 -5.38
N ALA A 222 12.64 -7.94 -6.22
CA ALA A 222 12.16 -6.59 -6.01
C ALA A 222 11.40 -6.50 -4.67
N ILE A 223 11.51 -5.37 -3.98
CA ILE A 223 10.74 -5.15 -2.76
C ILE A 223 9.35 -4.64 -3.14
N ARG A 224 8.36 -5.52 -3.05
CA ARG A 224 6.98 -5.28 -3.52
C ARG A 224 6.00 -4.91 -2.42
N ALA A 225 6.30 -5.19 -1.16
CA ALA A 225 5.47 -4.76 -0.05
C ALA A 225 6.31 -4.35 1.15
N LEU A 226 5.87 -3.27 1.80
CA LEU A 226 6.45 -2.70 3.00
C LEU A 226 5.34 -2.37 3.98
N LYS A 227 5.53 -2.68 5.26
CA LYS A 227 4.62 -2.27 6.34
C LYS A 227 5.37 -2.02 7.63
N PHE A 228 5.18 -0.85 8.23
CA PHE A 228 5.50 -0.63 9.63
C PHE A 228 4.39 -1.14 10.54
N THR A 229 4.73 -1.61 11.72
CA THR A 229 3.77 -1.80 12.81
C THR A 229 3.21 -0.46 13.28
N SER A 230 1.99 -0.43 13.83
CA SER A 230 1.35 0.79 14.32
C SER A 230 2.09 1.45 15.50
N ASP A 231 2.91 0.66 16.23
CA ASP A 231 3.81 1.15 17.29
C ASP A 231 5.20 1.57 16.77
N GLY A 232 5.45 1.47 15.46
CA GLY A 232 6.72 1.77 14.81
C GLY A 232 7.87 0.83 15.17
N ARG A 233 7.60 -0.26 15.90
CA ARG A 233 8.63 -1.15 16.42
C ARG A 233 9.28 -2.02 15.36
N PHE A 234 8.51 -2.45 14.35
CA PHE A 234 8.99 -3.32 13.30
C PHE A 234 8.64 -2.79 11.92
N LEU A 235 9.52 -3.10 10.96
CA LEU A 235 9.28 -2.96 9.53
C LEU A 235 9.29 -4.35 8.90
N ALA A 236 8.19 -4.75 8.27
CA ALA A 236 8.16 -5.93 7.40
C ALA A 236 8.42 -5.50 5.95
N MET A 237 9.29 -6.24 5.28
CA MET A 237 9.68 -6.07 3.89
C MET A 237 9.49 -7.39 3.17
N ALA A 238 8.72 -7.42 2.09
CA ALA A 238 8.44 -8.63 1.33
C ALA A 238 8.96 -8.56 -0.10
N GLU A 239 9.61 -9.65 -0.50
CA GLU A 239 9.96 -9.98 -1.87
C GLU A 239 8.88 -10.91 -2.43
N PRO A 240 8.51 -10.84 -3.72
CA PRO A 240 7.54 -11.78 -4.31
C PRO A 240 8.03 -13.23 -4.25
N ALA A 241 9.35 -13.43 -4.42
CA ALA A 241 9.96 -14.73 -4.37
C ALA A 241 10.35 -15.06 -2.92
N ASP A 242 9.43 -15.71 -2.21
CA ASP A 242 9.59 -16.54 -1.05
C ASP A 242 10.01 -15.87 0.27
N PHE A 243 10.38 -14.58 0.31
CA PHE A 243 10.96 -14.00 1.53
C PHE A 243 10.18 -12.85 2.12
N VAL A 244 10.03 -12.89 3.46
CA VAL A 244 9.62 -11.73 4.27
C VAL A 244 10.68 -11.47 5.35
N HIS A 245 11.16 -10.25 5.39
CA HIS A 245 12.13 -9.77 6.36
C HIS A 245 11.43 -8.87 7.39
N VAL A 246 11.66 -9.11 8.67
CA VAL A 246 11.10 -8.29 9.77
C VAL A 246 12.24 -7.64 10.52
N PHE A 247 12.40 -6.34 10.34
CA PHE A 247 13.46 -5.54 10.95
C PHE A 247 12.99 -4.91 12.25
N ASP A 248 13.85 -4.93 13.28
CA ASP A 248 13.66 -4.20 14.53
C ASP A 248 14.18 -2.76 14.40
N THR A 249 13.27 -1.78 14.41
CA THR A 249 13.60 -0.36 14.25
C THR A 249 14.46 0.18 15.40
N LYS A 250 14.22 -0.29 16.66
CA LYS A 250 15.01 0.12 17.82
C LYS A 250 16.48 -0.37 17.79
N SER A 251 16.76 -1.38 16.99
CA SER A 251 18.13 -1.82 16.77
C SER A 251 18.85 -1.02 15.67
N GLY A 252 18.23 0.04 15.15
CA GLY A 252 18.70 0.73 13.95
C GLY A 252 18.61 -0.14 12.71
N TYR A 253 17.63 -1.05 12.67
CA TYR A 253 17.39 -2.02 11.58
C TYR A 253 18.47 -3.09 11.42
N VAL A 254 19.38 -3.23 12.40
CA VAL A 254 20.44 -4.26 12.37
C VAL A 254 19.90 -5.65 12.65
N LYS A 255 18.92 -5.75 13.58
CA LYS A 255 18.28 -7.04 13.89
C LYS A 255 17.17 -7.30 12.89
N CYS A 256 17.29 -8.41 12.18
CA CYS A 256 16.33 -8.88 11.19
C CYS A 256 15.95 -10.33 11.48
N GLN A 257 14.68 -10.65 11.33
CA GLN A 257 14.20 -12.03 11.20
C GLN A 257 13.78 -12.23 9.75
N GLU A 258 14.27 -13.26 9.12
CA GLU A 258 13.89 -13.69 7.79
C GLU A 258 12.94 -14.89 7.90
N ILE A 259 11.88 -14.85 7.10
CA ILE A 259 10.88 -15.92 6.99
C ILE A 259 10.88 -16.36 5.53
N ASP A 260 11.19 -17.63 5.32
CA ASP A 260 11.25 -18.28 4.01
C ASP A 260 9.92 -19.00 3.74
N PHE A 261 9.37 -18.85 2.55
CA PHE A 261 8.12 -19.44 2.12
C PHE A 261 8.35 -20.28 0.84
N PHE A 262 7.48 -21.25 0.63
CA PHE A 262 7.42 -21.99 -0.64
C PHE A 262 6.22 -21.49 -1.46
N GLY A 263 6.33 -20.28 -2.01
CA GLY A 263 5.27 -19.69 -2.82
C GLY A 263 5.36 -18.16 -2.90
N GLU A 264 4.73 -17.58 -3.90
CA GLU A 264 4.75 -16.16 -4.13
C GLU A 264 4.05 -15.39 -3.02
N VAL A 265 4.72 -14.39 -2.45
CA VAL A 265 4.15 -13.49 -1.44
C VAL A 265 3.26 -12.46 -2.12
N ALA A 266 1.95 -12.61 -1.98
CA ALA A 266 0.95 -11.72 -2.57
C ALA A 266 0.75 -10.42 -1.77
N GLY A 267 1.09 -10.43 -0.48
CA GLY A 267 0.97 -9.25 0.37
C GLY A 267 1.18 -9.54 1.85
N ILE A 268 1.42 -8.48 2.61
CA ILE A 268 1.66 -8.52 4.05
C ILE A 268 0.82 -7.47 4.78
N SER A 269 0.42 -7.78 6.00
CA SER A 269 -0.27 -6.84 6.89
C SER A 269 -0.02 -7.17 8.35
N PHE A 270 0.15 -6.16 9.19
CA PHE A 270 0.14 -6.35 10.64
C PHE A 270 -1.26 -6.22 11.21
N SER A 271 -1.52 -6.93 12.30
CA SER A 271 -2.71 -6.68 13.13
C SER A 271 -2.64 -5.27 13.77
N PRO A 272 -3.79 -4.62 14.03
CA PRO A 272 -3.79 -3.28 14.64
C PRO A 272 -3.11 -3.21 16.01
N ASP A 273 -3.13 -4.33 16.78
CA ASP A 273 -2.47 -4.47 18.07
C ASP A 273 -0.97 -4.83 17.98
N THR A 274 -0.45 -4.96 16.76
CA THR A 274 0.96 -5.31 16.46
C THR A 274 1.42 -6.70 16.88
N GLU A 275 0.51 -7.55 17.33
CA GLU A 275 0.85 -8.87 17.85
C GLU A 275 0.93 -9.95 16.76
N SER A 276 0.33 -9.70 15.58
CA SER A 276 0.34 -10.66 14.47
C SER A 276 0.80 -10.01 13.16
N LEU A 277 1.54 -10.78 12.38
CA LEU A 277 1.88 -10.51 10.98
C LEU A 277 1.12 -11.52 10.10
N PHE A 278 0.31 -11.03 9.19
CA PHE A 278 -0.38 -11.82 8.19
C PHE A 278 0.39 -11.77 6.87
N VAL A 279 0.59 -12.93 6.25
CA VAL A 279 1.25 -13.08 4.96
C VAL A 279 0.34 -13.87 4.04
N GLY A 280 -0.06 -13.26 2.92
CA GLY A 280 -0.76 -13.94 1.84
C GLY A 280 0.26 -14.62 0.93
N VAL A 281 0.14 -15.93 0.76
CA VAL A 281 1.01 -16.73 -0.12
C VAL A 281 0.15 -17.36 -1.19
N VAL A 282 0.59 -17.27 -2.44
CA VAL A 282 -0.08 -17.86 -3.60
C VAL A 282 0.88 -18.83 -4.27
N ASP A 283 0.42 -20.05 -4.48
CA ASP A 283 1.06 -21.00 -5.38
C ASP A 283 0.17 -21.23 -6.62
N ARG A 284 0.61 -22.12 -7.51
CA ARG A 284 -0.15 -22.41 -8.75
C ARG A 284 -1.52 -23.04 -8.51
N THR A 285 -1.75 -23.58 -7.32
CA THR A 285 -2.92 -24.43 -7.02
C THR A 285 -3.75 -23.85 -5.87
N TYR A 286 -3.11 -23.28 -4.86
CA TYR A 286 -3.75 -22.81 -3.64
C TYR A 286 -3.24 -21.44 -3.21
N GLY A 287 -4.16 -20.63 -2.66
CA GLY A 287 -3.80 -19.44 -1.88
C GLY A 287 -3.86 -19.76 -0.39
N SER A 288 -2.92 -19.27 0.38
CA SER A 288 -2.86 -19.41 1.83
C SER A 288 -2.72 -18.07 2.52
N LEU A 289 -3.36 -17.94 3.68
CA LEU A 289 -3.11 -16.83 4.60
C LEU A 289 -2.43 -17.38 5.84
N LEU A 290 -1.20 -16.96 6.05
CA LEU A 290 -0.39 -17.39 7.21
C LEU A 290 -0.42 -16.28 8.26
N GLU A 291 -0.51 -16.67 9.54
CA GLU A 291 -0.43 -15.78 10.68
C GLU A 291 0.80 -16.10 11.51
N PHE A 292 1.63 -15.09 11.75
CA PHE A 292 2.82 -15.17 12.59
C PHE A 292 2.61 -14.33 13.83
N ASN A 293 2.64 -14.96 15.01
CA ASN A 293 2.46 -14.25 16.27
C ASN A 293 3.78 -13.78 16.87
N ARG A 294 3.78 -12.56 17.37
CA ARG A 294 4.91 -11.95 18.06
C ARG A 294 5.14 -12.67 19.40
N ARG A 295 6.32 -13.23 19.60
CA ARG A 295 6.72 -13.76 20.92
C ARG A 295 7.37 -12.64 21.74
N ARG A 296 6.78 -12.36 22.89
CA ARG A 296 7.41 -11.55 23.93
C ARG A 296 8.20 -12.49 24.82
N HIS A 297 9.52 -12.32 24.93
CA HIS A 297 10.29 -12.95 25.99
C HIS A 297 10.05 -12.14 27.27
N ASN A 298 9.50 -12.80 28.29
CA ASN A 298 9.40 -12.26 29.64
C ASN A 298 10.80 -12.12 30.24
#